data_3cd352d3889877b9c39c82a320f7b454
#
_entry.id   3cd352d3889877b9c39c82a320f7b454
#
_cell.length_a   1.000
_cell.length_b   1.000
_cell.length_c   1.000
_cell.angle_alpha   90.00
_cell.angle_beta   90.00
_cell.angle_gamma   90.00
#
_symmetry.space_group_name_H-M   'P 1'
#
loop_
_entity.id
_entity.type
_entity.pdbx_description
1 polymer ?
#
loop_
_entity_poly.entity_id
_entity_poly.type
_entity_poly.pdbx_seq_one_letter_code
_entity_poly.pdbx_strand_id
1 'polypeptide(L)'
;MVKPTSADPTPSRATAEVVLDTVPATMRAIRGHMREGRAEGVSVPQFRALLFVGRNPGTDLSSLAEHLGASMPAVSELISRLVRDGLVIRELDPASRRRIRLTISVDGERQFHAARGRTIDWLADRLSEATPEQLERIADGLRELRTVIGDDV
;
A
#
# COMPACT_ATOMS: atom_id res chain seq x y z
N MET A 1 26.25 -16.68 -39.36
CA MET A 1 25.23 -16.74 -38.31
C MET A 1 25.86 -16.29 -37.01
N VAL A 2 25.75 -14.98 -36.72
CA VAL A 2 26.40 -14.36 -35.56
C VAL A 2 25.49 -14.63 -34.33
N LYS A 3 26.02 -15.38 -33.35
CA LYS A 3 25.41 -15.58 -32.05
C LYS A 3 25.32 -14.21 -31.35
N PRO A 4 24.18 -13.78 -30.81
CA PRO A 4 24.15 -12.58 -29.99
C PRO A 4 25.00 -12.84 -28.74
N THR A 5 26.05 -12.06 -28.58
CA THR A 5 26.81 -11.99 -27.34
C THR A 5 25.87 -11.48 -26.25
N SER A 6 25.50 -12.36 -25.33
CA SER A 6 24.80 -11.97 -24.10
C SER A 6 25.76 -11.08 -23.34
N ALA A 7 25.61 -9.77 -23.45
CA ALA A 7 26.30 -8.85 -22.55
C ALA A 7 25.82 -9.17 -21.14
N ASP A 8 26.74 -9.34 -20.20
CA ASP A 8 26.39 -9.50 -18.78
C ASP A 8 25.48 -8.34 -18.36
N PRO A 9 24.38 -8.63 -17.68
CA PRO A 9 23.44 -7.58 -17.28
C PRO A 9 24.15 -6.53 -16.42
N THR A 10 23.89 -5.25 -16.68
CA THR A 10 24.40 -4.19 -15.81
C THR A 10 23.92 -4.42 -14.38
N PRO A 11 24.65 -3.96 -13.35
CA PRO A 11 24.24 -4.11 -11.95
C PRO A 11 22.81 -3.60 -11.69
N SER A 12 22.42 -2.49 -12.31
CA SER A 12 21.08 -1.94 -12.22
C SER A 12 20.01 -2.88 -12.83
N ARG A 13 20.32 -3.53 -13.95
CA ARG A 13 19.42 -4.49 -14.58
C ARG A 13 19.25 -5.75 -13.74
N ALA A 14 20.31 -6.31 -13.23
CA ALA A 14 20.25 -7.47 -12.34
C ALA A 14 19.44 -7.17 -11.07
N THR A 15 19.65 -6.01 -10.46
CA THR A 15 18.86 -5.56 -9.31
C THR A 15 17.38 -5.37 -9.66
N ALA A 16 17.09 -4.78 -10.82
CA ALA A 16 15.70 -4.59 -11.28
C ALA A 16 14.96 -5.93 -11.47
N GLU A 17 15.63 -6.96 -11.98
CA GLU A 17 15.07 -8.31 -12.11
C GLU A 17 14.72 -8.90 -10.72
N VAL A 18 15.62 -8.79 -9.74
CA VAL A 18 15.35 -9.24 -8.36
C VAL A 18 14.15 -8.50 -7.76
N VAL A 19 14.07 -7.18 -7.94
CA VAL A 19 12.94 -6.37 -7.45
C VAL A 19 11.63 -6.81 -8.12
N LEU A 20 11.65 -6.99 -9.44
CA LEU A 20 10.47 -7.36 -10.22
C LEU A 20 9.92 -8.75 -9.83
N ASP A 21 10.78 -9.68 -9.47
CA ASP A 21 10.39 -11.02 -9.04
C ASP A 21 9.95 -11.05 -7.57
N THR A 22 10.68 -10.35 -6.70
CA THR A 22 10.49 -10.44 -5.24
C THR A 22 9.31 -9.62 -4.74
N VAL A 23 9.20 -8.35 -5.16
CA VAL A 23 8.18 -7.44 -4.64
C VAL A 23 6.75 -7.89 -4.94
N PRO A 24 6.41 -8.32 -6.18
CA PRO A 24 5.06 -8.82 -6.47
C PRO A 24 4.72 -10.11 -5.70
N ALA A 25 5.70 -11.00 -5.50
CA ALA A 25 5.51 -12.23 -4.73
C ALA A 25 5.23 -11.91 -3.25
N THR A 26 6.03 -11.03 -2.64
CA THR A 26 5.84 -10.56 -1.26
C THR A 26 4.49 -9.89 -1.09
N MET A 27 4.11 -8.99 -2.01
CA MET A 27 2.81 -8.31 -1.98
C MET A 27 1.63 -9.27 -2.19
N ARG A 28 1.82 -10.36 -2.94
CA ARG A 28 0.80 -11.41 -3.08
C ARG A 28 0.58 -12.15 -1.75
N ALA A 29 1.65 -12.49 -1.05
CA ALA A 29 1.59 -13.15 0.25
C ALA A 29 0.89 -12.26 1.31
N ILE A 30 1.27 -10.98 1.40
CA ILE A 30 0.63 -9.98 2.28
C ILE A 30 -0.87 -9.87 1.97
N ARG A 31 -1.24 -9.72 0.69
CA ARG A 31 -2.65 -9.64 0.28
C ARG A 31 -3.41 -10.93 0.56
N GLY A 32 -2.74 -12.09 0.49
CA GLY A 32 -3.30 -13.39 0.88
C GLY A 32 -3.71 -13.38 2.34
N HIS A 33 -2.76 -13.08 3.23
CA HIS A 33 -2.99 -12.96 4.67
C HIS A 33 -4.12 -11.97 5.01
N MET A 34 -4.11 -10.79 4.42
CA MET A 34 -5.15 -9.79 4.66
C MET A 34 -6.55 -10.25 4.19
N ARG A 35 -6.64 -11.12 3.17
CA ARG A 35 -7.93 -11.69 2.73
C ARG A 35 -8.45 -12.75 3.69
N GLU A 36 -7.58 -13.56 4.27
CA GLU A 36 -7.94 -14.58 5.26
C GLU A 36 -8.49 -13.92 6.55
N GLY A 37 -7.87 -12.83 7.00
CA GLY A 37 -8.34 -12.03 8.15
C GLY A 37 -9.50 -11.07 7.86
N ARG A 38 -10.14 -11.13 6.67
CA ARG A 38 -11.17 -10.17 6.24
C ARG A 38 -12.43 -10.14 7.11
N ALA A 39 -12.78 -11.24 7.77
CA ALA A 39 -13.92 -11.29 8.66
C ALA A 39 -13.77 -10.38 9.89
N GLU A 40 -12.56 -10.02 10.24
CA GLU A 40 -12.19 -9.25 11.42
C GLU A 40 -11.68 -7.84 11.12
N GLY A 41 -11.71 -7.39 9.85
CA GLY A 41 -11.12 -6.12 9.50
C GLY A 41 -11.39 -5.61 8.10
N VAL A 42 -10.62 -4.61 7.70
CA VAL A 42 -10.72 -3.94 6.41
C VAL A 42 -10.12 -4.78 5.27
N SER A 43 -10.72 -4.70 4.10
CA SER A 43 -10.18 -5.32 2.88
C SER A 43 -8.92 -4.58 2.39
N VAL A 44 -8.13 -5.20 1.50
CA VAL A 44 -6.93 -4.57 0.93
C VAL A 44 -7.24 -3.22 0.26
N PRO A 45 -8.28 -3.06 -0.58
CA PRO A 45 -8.63 -1.75 -1.13
C PRO A 45 -9.00 -0.73 -0.05
N GLN A 46 -9.76 -1.13 0.97
CA GLN A 46 -10.11 -0.27 2.10
C GLN A 46 -8.87 0.14 2.89
N PHE A 47 -7.97 -0.80 3.18
CA PHE A 47 -6.70 -0.51 3.86
C PHE A 47 -5.86 0.51 3.10
N ARG A 48 -5.71 0.35 1.77
CA ARG A 48 -4.98 1.32 0.93
C ARG A 48 -5.64 2.69 0.91
N ALA A 49 -6.96 2.74 0.82
CA ALA A 49 -7.71 4.00 0.87
C ALA A 49 -7.54 4.70 2.23
N LEU A 50 -7.69 3.98 3.34
CA LEU A 50 -7.49 4.53 4.70
C LEU A 50 -6.06 5.04 4.90
N LEU A 51 -5.06 4.29 4.42
CA LEU A 51 -3.65 4.73 4.47
C LEU A 51 -3.45 6.06 3.74
N PHE A 52 -3.97 6.17 2.52
CA PHE A 52 -3.82 7.38 1.71
C PHE A 52 -4.56 8.57 2.32
N VAL A 53 -5.83 8.39 2.71
CA VAL A 53 -6.65 9.45 3.31
C VAL A 53 -6.05 9.91 4.65
N GLY A 54 -5.52 8.97 5.46
CA GLY A 54 -4.87 9.30 6.73
C GLY A 54 -3.57 10.10 6.57
N ARG A 55 -2.81 9.83 5.50
CA ARG A 55 -1.59 10.59 5.16
C ARG A 55 -1.88 11.94 4.49
N ASN A 56 -3.03 12.08 3.85
CA ASN A 56 -3.42 13.25 3.07
C ASN A 56 -4.79 13.78 3.53
N PRO A 57 -4.91 14.31 4.77
CA PRO A 57 -6.19 14.82 5.27
C PRO A 57 -6.75 15.91 4.36
N GLY A 58 -8.03 15.80 4.02
CA GLY A 58 -8.68 16.73 3.11
C GLY A 58 -8.46 16.43 1.63
N THR A 59 -7.89 15.27 1.28
CA THR A 59 -7.75 14.82 -0.11
C THR A 59 -9.10 14.65 -0.79
N ASP A 60 -9.09 14.62 -2.13
CA ASP A 60 -10.29 14.40 -2.95
C ASP A 60 -10.32 13.00 -3.58
N LEU A 61 -11.46 12.69 -4.23
CA LEU A 61 -11.64 11.39 -4.90
C LEU A 61 -10.70 11.18 -6.09
N SER A 62 -10.31 12.26 -6.79
CA SER A 62 -9.46 12.14 -7.97
C SER A 62 -8.05 11.76 -7.59
N SER A 63 -7.47 12.42 -6.57
CA SER A 63 -6.15 12.09 -6.03
C SER A 63 -6.10 10.67 -5.48
N LEU A 64 -7.17 10.24 -4.80
CA LEU A 64 -7.27 8.86 -4.32
C LEU A 64 -7.37 7.85 -5.47
N ALA A 65 -8.11 8.17 -6.54
CA ALA A 65 -8.24 7.30 -7.71
C ALA A 65 -6.89 7.11 -8.43
N GLU A 66 -6.16 8.19 -8.61
CA GLU A 66 -4.81 8.17 -9.17
C GLU A 66 -3.87 7.30 -8.32
N HIS A 67 -3.81 7.54 -7.01
CA HIS A 67 -2.99 6.74 -6.09
C HIS A 67 -3.34 5.25 -6.08
N LEU A 68 -4.62 4.91 -6.16
CA LEU A 68 -5.05 3.52 -6.15
C LEU A 68 -4.89 2.83 -7.52
N GLY A 69 -4.69 3.59 -8.60
CA GLY A 69 -4.72 3.09 -9.97
C GLY A 69 -6.10 2.54 -10.34
N ALA A 70 -7.18 3.19 -9.87
CA ALA A 70 -8.55 2.71 -9.99
C ALA A 70 -9.46 3.75 -10.68
N SER A 71 -10.56 3.28 -11.27
CA SER A 71 -11.53 4.18 -11.91
C SER A 71 -12.30 5.00 -10.87
N MET A 72 -12.72 6.20 -11.26
CA MET A 72 -13.54 7.10 -10.40
C MET A 72 -14.81 6.42 -9.85
N PRO A 73 -15.59 5.66 -10.64
CA PRO A 73 -16.73 4.93 -10.09
C PRO A 73 -16.36 3.92 -9.00
N ALA A 74 -15.26 3.16 -9.19
CA ALA A 74 -14.80 2.18 -8.22
C ALA A 74 -14.37 2.85 -6.90
N VAL A 75 -13.64 3.96 -6.99
CA VAL A 75 -13.21 4.74 -5.81
C VAL A 75 -14.39 5.40 -5.12
N SER A 76 -15.35 5.95 -5.87
CA SER A 76 -16.57 6.53 -5.30
C SER A 76 -17.38 5.49 -4.52
N GLU A 77 -17.50 4.26 -5.05
CA GLU A 77 -18.17 3.16 -4.34
C GLU A 77 -17.40 2.74 -3.08
N LEU A 78 -16.06 2.61 -3.18
CA LEU A 78 -15.20 2.28 -2.05
C LEU A 78 -15.35 3.31 -0.92
N ILE A 79 -15.27 4.60 -1.24
CA ILE A 79 -15.41 5.67 -0.25
C ILE A 79 -16.83 5.73 0.30
N SER A 80 -17.87 5.50 -0.51
CA SER A 80 -19.25 5.44 -0.01
C SER A 80 -19.44 4.33 1.03
N ARG A 81 -18.79 3.18 0.86
CA ARG A 81 -18.77 2.12 1.86
C ARG A 81 -18.03 2.54 3.12
N LEU A 82 -16.82 3.12 2.99
CA LEU A 82 -16.03 3.57 4.14
C LEU A 82 -16.74 4.66 4.95
N VAL A 83 -17.47 5.55 4.29
CA VAL A 83 -18.29 6.58 4.95
C VAL A 83 -19.49 5.94 5.67
N ARG A 84 -20.20 5.02 5.02
CA ARG A 84 -21.32 4.28 5.64
C ARG A 84 -20.86 3.48 6.86
N ASP A 85 -19.66 2.90 6.80
CA ASP A 85 -19.06 2.12 7.87
C ASP A 85 -18.40 3.02 8.95
N GLY A 86 -18.49 4.35 8.81
CA GLY A 86 -17.98 5.33 9.76
C GLY A 86 -16.46 5.48 9.80
N LEU A 87 -15.75 4.97 8.81
CA LEU A 87 -14.27 4.94 8.77
C LEU A 87 -13.66 6.16 8.07
N VAL A 88 -14.43 6.82 7.21
CA VAL A 88 -14.04 8.05 6.50
C VAL A 88 -15.14 9.09 6.66
N ILE A 89 -14.74 10.33 6.90
CA ILE A 89 -15.60 11.51 6.91
C ILE A 89 -15.51 12.15 5.53
N ARG A 90 -16.66 12.45 4.95
CA ARG A 90 -16.81 13.10 3.65
C ARG A 90 -17.51 14.44 3.84
N GLU A 91 -16.83 15.53 3.56
CA GLU A 91 -17.34 16.89 3.74
C GLU A 91 -17.22 17.70 2.44
N LEU A 92 -18.03 18.73 2.32
CA LEU A 92 -17.84 19.73 1.27
C LEU A 92 -16.67 20.63 1.63
N ASP A 93 -15.82 20.94 0.65
CA ASP A 93 -14.74 21.89 0.84
C ASP A 93 -15.33 23.28 1.15
N PRO A 94 -14.98 23.90 2.29
CA PRO A 94 -15.45 25.25 2.61
C PRO A 94 -15.11 26.30 1.56
N ALA A 95 -14.00 26.10 0.82
CA ALA A 95 -13.56 26.99 -0.24
C ALA A 95 -14.24 26.71 -1.59
N SER A 96 -14.89 25.55 -1.76
CA SER A 96 -15.52 25.17 -3.03
C SER A 96 -16.67 24.19 -2.81
N ARG A 97 -17.91 24.64 -3.01
CA ARG A 97 -19.12 23.80 -2.91
C ARG A 97 -19.15 22.62 -3.89
N ARG A 98 -18.20 22.53 -4.82
CA ARG A 98 -18.07 21.43 -5.80
C ARG A 98 -17.02 20.40 -5.45
N ARG A 99 -16.15 20.72 -4.47
CA ARG A 99 -15.07 19.80 -4.03
C ARG A 99 -15.49 19.07 -2.78
N ILE A 100 -15.14 17.80 -2.75
CA ILE A 100 -15.33 16.90 -1.60
C ILE A 100 -13.97 16.70 -0.98
N ARG A 101 -13.90 16.81 0.34
CA ARG A 101 -12.74 16.50 1.15
C ARG A 101 -12.98 15.21 1.92
N LEU A 102 -11.95 14.36 1.96
CA LEU A 102 -11.96 13.11 2.67
C LEU A 102 -11.00 13.19 3.86
N THR A 103 -11.45 12.73 5.01
CA THR A 103 -10.64 12.66 6.22
C THR A 103 -10.90 11.31 6.89
N ILE A 104 -9.86 10.68 7.41
CA ILE A 104 -10.03 9.44 8.18
C ILE A 104 -10.70 9.78 9.53
N SER A 105 -11.63 8.94 9.97
CA SER A 105 -12.25 9.06 11.28
C SER A 105 -11.39 8.39 12.37
N VAL A 106 -11.67 8.66 13.64
CA VAL A 106 -11.02 7.96 14.77
C VAL A 106 -11.21 6.43 14.66
N ASP A 107 -12.40 5.98 14.25
CA ASP A 107 -12.68 4.56 14.02
C ASP A 107 -11.92 4.02 12.82
N GLY A 108 -11.78 4.82 11.76
CA GLY A 108 -10.96 4.49 10.60
C GLY A 108 -9.49 4.31 10.95
N GLU A 109 -8.92 5.21 11.74
CA GLU A 109 -7.55 5.10 12.25
C GLU A 109 -7.37 3.83 13.07
N ARG A 110 -8.28 3.55 14.00
CA ARG A 110 -8.25 2.36 14.84
C ARG A 110 -8.29 1.08 13.98
N GLN A 111 -9.18 0.98 13.03
CA GLN A 111 -9.31 -0.16 12.11
C GLN A 111 -8.06 -0.33 11.23
N PHE A 112 -7.52 0.78 10.72
CA PHE A 112 -6.28 0.79 9.96
C PHE A 112 -5.11 0.25 10.81
N HIS A 113 -4.91 0.77 12.01
CA HIS A 113 -3.82 0.35 12.90
C HIS A 113 -3.96 -1.11 13.33
N ALA A 114 -5.17 -1.58 13.60
CA ALA A 114 -5.42 -2.98 13.92
C ALA A 114 -5.07 -3.91 12.74
N ALA A 115 -5.50 -3.58 11.53
CA ALA A 115 -5.17 -4.36 10.33
C ALA A 115 -3.66 -4.34 10.02
N ARG A 116 -3.01 -3.18 10.21
CA ARG A 116 -1.57 -3.03 10.05
C ARG A 116 -0.81 -3.87 11.09
N GLY A 117 -1.23 -3.83 12.35
CA GLY A 117 -0.63 -4.62 13.43
C GLY A 117 -0.65 -6.12 13.13
N ARG A 118 -1.82 -6.68 12.81
CA ARG A 118 -1.94 -8.09 12.42
C ARG A 118 -1.01 -8.49 11.26
N THR A 119 -0.87 -7.60 10.27
CA THR A 119 0.01 -7.86 9.12
C THR A 119 1.49 -7.82 9.52
N ILE A 120 1.85 -6.92 10.44
CA ILE A 120 3.22 -6.86 11.01
C ILE A 120 3.53 -8.13 11.78
N ASP A 121 2.62 -8.56 12.67
CA ASP A 121 2.81 -9.76 13.49
C ASP A 121 3.00 -10.99 12.59
N TRP A 122 2.15 -11.15 11.59
CA TRP A 122 2.26 -12.22 10.60
C TRP A 122 3.59 -12.19 9.81
N LEU A 123 4.09 -11.00 9.43
CA LEU A 123 5.39 -10.86 8.77
C LEU A 123 6.54 -11.16 9.75
N ALA A 124 6.43 -10.71 10.99
CA ALA A 124 7.43 -10.97 12.02
C ALA A 124 7.59 -12.48 12.28
N ASP A 125 6.49 -13.23 12.34
CA ASP A 125 6.52 -14.67 12.47
C ASP A 125 7.27 -15.33 11.30
N ARG A 126 7.07 -14.87 10.07
CA ARG A 126 7.78 -15.40 8.89
C ARG A 126 9.26 -15.04 8.84
N LEU A 127 9.62 -13.95 9.45
CA LEU A 127 10.99 -13.45 9.53
C LEU A 127 11.74 -14.00 10.77
N SER A 128 11.07 -14.75 11.65
CA SER A 128 11.62 -15.20 12.93
C SER A 128 12.84 -16.13 12.81
N GLU A 129 12.98 -16.84 11.70
CA GLU A 129 14.12 -17.74 11.45
C GLU A 129 15.33 -17.02 10.83
N ALA A 130 15.19 -15.76 10.44
CA ALA A 130 16.27 -14.98 9.86
C ALA A 130 17.22 -14.48 10.96
N THR A 131 18.54 -14.48 10.66
CA THR A 131 19.52 -13.93 11.60
C THR A 131 19.39 -12.41 11.71
N PRO A 132 19.86 -11.79 12.81
CA PRO A 132 19.86 -10.34 12.95
C PRO A 132 20.50 -9.61 11.75
N GLU A 133 21.60 -10.13 11.22
CA GLU A 133 22.31 -9.56 10.08
C GLU A 133 21.50 -9.68 8.77
N GLN A 134 20.70 -10.75 8.62
CA GLN A 134 19.79 -10.91 7.49
C GLN A 134 18.62 -9.90 7.58
N LEU A 135 18.04 -9.75 8.78
CA LEU A 135 16.96 -8.80 9.03
C LEU A 135 17.40 -7.36 8.74
N GLU A 136 18.59 -6.98 9.20
CA GLU A 136 19.17 -5.67 8.95
C GLU A 136 19.37 -5.41 7.45
N ARG A 137 19.98 -6.36 6.72
CA ARG A 137 20.17 -6.25 5.26
C ARG A 137 18.84 -6.13 4.51
N ILE A 138 17.81 -6.87 4.90
CA ILE A 138 16.48 -6.77 4.29
C ILE A 138 15.89 -5.38 4.54
N ALA A 139 15.96 -4.90 5.78
CA ALA A 139 15.44 -3.59 6.14
C ALA A 139 16.15 -2.45 5.42
N ASP A 140 17.47 -2.51 5.33
CA ASP A 140 18.30 -1.51 4.64
C ASP A 140 18.02 -1.52 3.13
N GLY A 141 18.00 -2.69 2.50
CA GLY A 141 17.69 -2.81 1.07
C GLY A 141 16.32 -2.26 0.70
N LEU A 142 15.31 -2.45 1.56
CA LEU A 142 13.97 -1.88 1.35
C LEU A 142 13.94 -0.35 1.56
N ARG A 143 14.73 0.19 2.48
CA ARG A 143 14.87 1.64 2.67
C ARG A 143 15.55 2.28 1.46
N GLU A 144 16.66 1.70 1.00
CA GLU A 144 17.37 2.16 -0.20
C GLU A 144 16.47 2.10 -1.44
N LEU A 145 15.77 1.00 -1.64
CA LEU A 145 14.83 0.86 -2.76
C LEU A 145 13.78 1.99 -2.76
N ARG A 146 13.20 2.30 -1.59
CA ARG A 146 12.25 3.40 -1.45
C ARG A 146 12.86 4.75 -1.81
N THR A 147 14.10 5.01 -1.36
CA THR A 147 14.83 6.25 -1.67
C THR A 147 15.09 6.39 -3.17
N VAL A 148 15.49 5.30 -3.84
CA VAL A 148 15.82 5.32 -5.27
C VAL A 148 14.58 5.45 -6.16
N ILE A 149 13.47 4.81 -5.80
CA ILE A 149 12.21 4.86 -6.58
C ILE A 149 11.43 6.15 -6.31
N GLY A 150 11.60 6.76 -5.13
CA GLY A 150 10.85 7.93 -4.66
C GLY A 150 9.61 7.55 -3.86
N ASP A 151 9.11 8.52 -3.08
CA ASP A 151 7.92 8.37 -2.24
C ASP A 151 6.58 8.57 -3.03
N ASP A 152 6.65 8.79 -4.34
CA ASP A 152 5.50 9.07 -5.21
C ASP A 152 4.73 7.81 -5.66
N VAL A 153 4.95 6.67 -4.97
CA VAL A 153 4.26 5.40 -5.24
C VAL A 153 3.24 5.08 -4.16
#